data_29b3b081175e0e742e4cdca84731ae85
#
_entry.id   29b3b081175e0e742e4cdca84731ae85
#
_cell.length_a   1.000
_cell.length_b   1.000
_cell.length_c   1.000
_cell.angle_alpha   90.00
_cell.angle_beta   90.00
_cell.angle_gamma   90.00
#
_symmetry.space_group_name_H-M   'P 1'
#
loop_
_entity.id
_entity.type
_entity.pdbx_description
1 polymer ?
#
loop_
_entity_poly.entity_id
_entity_poly.type
_entity_poly.pdbx_seq_one_letter_code
_entity_poly.pdbx_strand_id
1 'polypeptide(L)'
;MEKNFNNEIDEMDDVLNPDEIIDDTSSDINEDDIVTDEDDNEYVSKEYADKLISELKTAKEDADTWKNKYMYALSDFETYKRNSQKDKQNTLKYGNEKVIKDILPIIDDFDRAFMHMDAEVKEGVMLIYKNFISVLEKHDVTIIPAEPGDKFNENIHEAISVVPAMEDEQKGTIADCVTKGYMLLDKVIRYSKVIVFN
;
A
#
# COMPACT_ATOMS: atom_id res chain seq x y z
N MET A 1 -23.83 7.66 -0.69
CA MET A 1 -23.46 7.51 -2.12
C MET A 1 -22.62 6.23 -2.33
N GLU A 2 -23.11 5.08 -1.86
CA GLU A 2 -22.37 3.79 -1.90
C GLU A 2 -23.19 2.64 -2.50
N LYS A 3 -24.19 2.92 -3.33
CA LYS A 3 -25.14 1.88 -3.82
C LYS A 3 -25.05 1.56 -5.31
N ASN A 4 -24.15 2.16 -6.10
CA ASN A 4 -24.16 1.95 -7.55
C ASN A 4 -22.93 1.23 -8.14
N PHE A 5 -21.95 0.80 -7.34
CA PHE A 5 -20.75 0.12 -7.89
C PHE A 5 -20.85 -1.40 -7.93
N ASN A 6 -21.78 -2.01 -7.18
CA ASN A 6 -21.93 -3.47 -7.19
C ASN A 6 -22.88 -4.00 -8.29
N ASN A 7 -23.68 -3.13 -8.92
CA ASN A 7 -24.60 -3.56 -9.99
C ASN A 7 -23.94 -3.60 -11.39
N GLU A 8 -22.79 -2.95 -11.57
CA GLU A 8 -22.10 -2.98 -12.89
C GLU A 8 -21.18 -4.21 -13.07
N ILE A 9 -20.92 -4.97 -12.01
CA ILE A 9 -20.10 -6.19 -12.09
C ILE A 9 -20.96 -7.41 -12.40
N ASP A 10 -22.23 -7.41 -12.00
CA ASP A 10 -23.18 -8.52 -12.27
C ASP A 10 -23.69 -8.53 -13.73
N GLU A 11 -23.52 -7.43 -14.49
CA GLU A 11 -23.89 -7.37 -15.93
C GLU A 11 -22.75 -7.83 -16.86
N MET A 12 -21.58 -8.16 -16.36
CA MET A 12 -20.47 -8.68 -17.19
C MET A 12 -20.37 -10.20 -17.23
N ASP A 13 -21.24 -10.93 -16.55
CA ASP A 13 -21.32 -12.40 -16.63
C ASP A 13 -22.14 -12.91 -17.85
N ASP A 14 -22.67 -12.00 -18.66
CA ASP A 14 -23.35 -12.33 -19.93
C ASP A 14 -22.34 -12.40 -21.11
N VAL A 15 -21.12 -12.87 -20.82
CA VAL A 15 -20.08 -13.03 -21.82
C VAL A 15 -20.16 -14.43 -22.43
N LEU A 16 -20.82 -14.48 -23.59
CA LEU A 16 -20.66 -15.50 -24.63
C LEU A 16 -20.97 -16.95 -24.19
N ASN A 17 -22.24 -17.30 -24.29
CA ASN A 17 -22.65 -18.69 -24.35
C ASN A 17 -21.88 -19.38 -25.50
N PRO A 18 -21.01 -20.37 -25.20
CA PRO A 18 -20.25 -21.08 -26.23
C PRO A 18 -21.12 -21.76 -27.27
N ASP A 19 -22.40 -21.97 -26.96
CA ASP A 19 -23.35 -22.65 -27.87
C ASP A 19 -23.96 -21.71 -28.92
N GLU A 20 -23.78 -20.38 -28.81
CA GLU A 20 -24.26 -19.42 -29.85
C GLU A 20 -23.25 -19.15 -30.96
N ILE A 21 -22.00 -19.64 -30.85
CA ILE A 21 -20.94 -19.40 -31.84
C ILE A 21 -20.94 -20.46 -32.97
N ILE A 22 -21.76 -21.53 -32.87
CA ILE A 22 -21.66 -22.70 -33.78
C ILE A 22 -22.55 -22.60 -35.03
N ASP A 23 -23.35 -21.55 -35.20
CA ASP A 23 -24.37 -21.55 -36.27
C ASP A 23 -23.99 -20.86 -37.60
N ASP A 24 -22.74 -20.44 -37.81
CA ASP A 24 -22.37 -19.75 -39.06
C ASP A 24 -21.17 -20.36 -39.83
N THR A 25 -20.77 -21.61 -39.52
CA THR A 25 -19.65 -22.25 -40.25
C THR A 25 -20.07 -23.23 -41.34
N SER A 26 -21.36 -23.32 -41.63
CA SER A 26 -21.85 -24.24 -42.67
C SER A 26 -21.85 -23.69 -44.11
N SER A 27 -21.42 -22.42 -44.31
CA SER A 27 -21.54 -21.74 -45.60
C SER A 27 -20.25 -21.55 -46.41
N ASP A 28 -19.09 -21.96 -45.89
CA ASP A 28 -17.80 -21.62 -46.54
C ASP A 28 -17.13 -22.75 -47.32
N ILE A 29 -17.78 -23.92 -47.47
CA ILE A 29 -17.27 -24.98 -48.32
C ILE A 29 -17.78 -24.70 -49.72
N ASN A 30 -16.89 -24.25 -50.63
CA ASN A 30 -17.21 -24.10 -52.04
C ASN A 30 -17.31 -25.48 -52.70
N GLU A 31 -18.18 -25.63 -53.69
CA GLU A 31 -18.34 -26.89 -54.46
C GLU A 31 -17.01 -27.36 -55.07
N ASP A 32 -16.06 -26.43 -55.33
CA ASP A 32 -14.72 -26.71 -55.85
C ASP A 32 -13.78 -27.38 -54.83
N ASP A 33 -14.12 -27.34 -53.55
CA ASP A 33 -13.30 -27.93 -52.45
C ASP A 33 -13.72 -29.37 -52.15
N ILE A 34 -14.79 -29.87 -52.79
CA ILE A 34 -15.32 -31.23 -52.65
C ILE A 34 -14.82 -32.09 -53.83
N VAL A 35 -14.20 -33.21 -53.51
CA VAL A 35 -13.74 -34.22 -54.48
C VAL A 35 -14.50 -35.50 -54.24
N THR A 36 -15.09 -36.09 -55.32
CA THR A 36 -15.76 -37.38 -55.28
C THR A 36 -14.82 -38.48 -55.75
N ASP A 37 -14.86 -39.67 -55.13
CA ASP A 37 -14.14 -40.85 -55.57
C ASP A 37 -14.99 -41.73 -56.51
N GLU A 38 -14.42 -42.85 -56.98
CA GLU A 38 -15.09 -43.77 -57.90
C GLU A 38 -16.33 -44.46 -57.27
N ASP A 39 -16.52 -44.39 -56.00
CA ASP A 39 -17.64 -44.96 -55.24
C ASP A 39 -18.66 -43.87 -54.80
N ASP A 40 -18.63 -42.65 -55.35
CA ASP A 40 -19.49 -41.49 -55.06
C ASP A 40 -19.35 -40.99 -53.60
N ASN A 41 -18.22 -41.24 -52.91
CA ASN A 41 -17.97 -40.63 -51.62
C ASN A 41 -17.36 -39.24 -51.80
N GLU A 42 -17.93 -38.28 -51.09
CA GLU A 42 -17.44 -36.89 -51.06
C GLU A 42 -16.30 -36.73 -50.06
N TYR A 43 -15.18 -36.18 -50.49
CA TYR A 43 -14.00 -35.85 -49.65
C TYR A 43 -13.64 -34.37 -49.83
N VAL A 44 -13.13 -33.81 -48.74
CA VAL A 44 -12.57 -32.44 -48.81
C VAL A 44 -11.24 -32.48 -49.54
N SER A 45 -10.99 -31.52 -50.45
CA SER A 45 -9.72 -31.45 -51.16
C SER A 45 -8.56 -31.32 -50.19
N LYS A 46 -7.41 -31.95 -50.50
CA LYS A 46 -6.22 -31.88 -49.64
C LYS A 46 -5.76 -30.44 -49.41
N GLU A 47 -5.88 -29.60 -50.43
CA GLU A 47 -5.48 -28.19 -50.35
C GLU A 47 -6.35 -27.40 -49.39
N TYR A 48 -7.66 -27.63 -49.38
CA TYR A 48 -8.60 -27.05 -48.42
C TYR A 48 -8.36 -27.55 -46.98
N ALA A 49 -8.10 -28.86 -46.83
CA ALA A 49 -7.75 -29.43 -45.53
C ALA A 49 -6.45 -28.82 -44.93
N ASP A 50 -5.41 -28.70 -45.78
CA ASP A 50 -4.13 -28.09 -45.37
C ASP A 50 -4.31 -26.60 -44.97
N LYS A 51 -5.19 -25.86 -45.69
CA LYS A 51 -5.56 -24.49 -45.37
C LYS A 51 -6.24 -24.41 -43.97
N LEU A 52 -7.27 -25.23 -43.76
CA LEU A 52 -7.98 -25.28 -42.46
C LEU A 52 -7.06 -25.64 -41.30
N ILE A 53 -6.14 -26.60 -41.49
CA ILE A 53 -5.16 -26.98 -40.49
C ILE A 53 -4.24 -25.78 -40.13
N SER A 54 -3.81 -25.03 -41.14
CA SER A 54 -3.00 -23.82 -40.95
C SER A 54 -3.75 -22.75 -40.20
N GLU A 55 -5.01 -22.47 -40.58
CA GLU A 55 -5.87 -21.49 -39.90
C GLU A 55 -6.14 -21.89 -38.45
N LEU A 56 -6.45 -23.15 -38.19
CA LEU A 56 -6.67 -23.70 -36.88
C LEU A 56 -5.43 -23.60 -36.01
N LYS A 57 -4.22 -23.81 -36.56
CA LYS A 57 -2.97 -23.66 -35.88
C LYS A 57 -2.73 -22.20 -35.43
N THR A 58 -2.94 -21.27 -36.39
CA THR A 58 -2.80 -19.82 -36.12
C THR A 58 -3.80 -19.38 -35.05
N ALA A 59 -5.07 -19.79 -35.16
CA ALA A 59 -6.10 -19.45 -34.19
C ALA A 59 -5.77 -19.97 -32.77
N LYS A 60 -5.19 -21.20 -32.68
CA LYS A 60 -4.72 -21.74 -31.41
C LYS A 60 -3.54 -20.93 -30.80
N GLU A 61 -2.57 -20.58 -31.65
CA GLU A 61 -1.41 -19.75 -31.21
C GLU A 61 -1.88 -18.38 -30.76
N ASP A 62 -2.85 -17.78 -31.44
CA ASP A 62 -3.46 -16.51 -31.05
C ASP A 62 -4.23 -16.64 -29.72
N ALA A 63 -5.04 -17.69 -29.59
CA ALA A 63 -5.79 -17.96 -28.36
C ALA A 63 -4.86 -18.14 -27.17
N ASP A 64 -3.76 -18.89 -27.32
CA ASP A 64 -2.77 -19.06 -26.24
C ASP A 64 -2.06 -17.73 -25.91
N THR A 65 -1.78 -16.91 -26.93
CA THR A 65 -1.21 -15.58 -26.74
C THR A 65 -2.16 -14.67 -25.96
N TRP A 66 -3.45 -14.63 -26.33
CA TRP A 66 -4.45 -13.84 -25.62
C TRP A 66 -4.69 -14.35 -24.21
N LYS A 67 -4.72 -15.66 -24.01
CA LYS A 67 -4.81 -16.26 -22.68
C LYS A 67 -3.67 -15.84 -21.78
N ASN A 68 -2.44 -15.85 -22.30
CA ASN A 68 -1.27 -15.39 -21.52
C ASN A 68 -1.37 -13.90 -21.21
N LYS A 69 -1.73 -13.05 -22.17
CA LYS A 69 -1.95 -11.61 -21.96
C LYS A 69 -3.02 -11.36 -20.89
N TYR A 70 -4.13 -12.10 -20.95
CA TYR A 70 -5.20 -12.00 -19.94
C TYR A 70 -4.69 -12.37 -18.54
N MET A 71 -3.93 -13.48 -18.41
CA MET A 71 -3.37 -13.88 -17.12
C MET A 71 -2.40 -12.83 -16.54
N TYR A 72 -1.55 -12.22 -17.38
CA TYR A 72 -0.71 -11.11 -16.94
C TYR A 72 -1.52 -9.90 -16.48
N ALA A 73 -2.50 -9.49 -17.28
CA ALA A 73 -3.37 -8.36 -16.95
C ALA A 73 -4.14 -8.60 -15.63
N LEU A 74 -4.64 -9.83 -15.42
CA LEU A 74 -5.33 -10.21 -14.20
C LEU A 74 -4.40 -10.11 -12.97
N SER A 75 -3.18 -10.64 -13.09
CA SER A 75 -2.17 -10.57 -12.01
C SER A 75 -1.78 -9.12 -11.67
N ASP A 76 -1.62 -8.28 -12.70
CA ASP A 76 -1.33 -6.86 -12.53
C ASP A 76 -2.50 -6.13 -11.86
N PHE A 77 -3.73 -6.45 -12.26
CA PHE A 77 -4.93 -5.88 -11.66
C PHE A 77 -5.08 -6.26 -10.17
N GLU A 78 -4.85 -7.53 -9.82
CA GLU A 78 -4.89 -7.98 -8.44
C GLU A 78 -3.81 -7.27 -7.59
N THR A 79 -2.62 -7.12 -8.15
CA THR A 79 -1.51 -6.40 -7.50
C THR A 79 -1.86 -4.92 -7.31
N TYR A 80 -2.40 -4.27 -8.34
CA TYR A 80 -2.87 -2.88 -8.26
C TYR A 80 -3.96 -2.72 -7.21
N LYS A 81 -4.97 -3.59 -7.19
CA LYS A 81 -6.07 -3.58 -6.22
C LYS A 81 -5.54 -3.68 -4.78
N ARG A 82 -4.63 -4.62 -4.53
CA ARG A 82 -3.99 -4.80 -3.21
C ARG A 82 -3.20 -3.56 -2.78
N ASN A 83 -2.39 -3.01 -3.68
CA ASN A 83 -1.59 -1.81 -3.39
C ASN A 83 -2.50 -0.59 -3.15
N SER A 84 -3.51 -0.38 -3.98
CA SER A 84 -4.49 0.70 -3.83
C SER A 84 -5.22 0.64 -2.48
N GLN A 85 -5.61 -0.56 -2.03
CA GLN A 85 -6.22 -0.75 -0.71
C GLN A 85 -5.25 -0.40 0.42
N LYS A 86 -3.98 -0.82 0.29
CA LYS A 86 -2.92 -0.50 1.26
C LYS A 86 -2.65 1.01 1.32
N ASP A 87 -2.57 1.66 0.17
CA ASP A 87 -2.34 3.11 0.09
C ASP A 87 -3.52 3.89 0.68
N LYS A 88 -4.75 3.45 0.42
CA LYS A 88 -5.95 4.04 1.05
C LYS A 88 -5.90 3.91 2.57
N GLN A 89 -5.53 2.74 3.10
CA GLN A 89 -5.37 2.53 4.54
C GLN A 89 -4.27 3.41 5.13
N ASN A 90 -3.11 3.50 4.46
CA ASN A 90 -2.00 4.34 4.88
C ASN A 90 -2.40 5.83 4.89
N THR A 91 -3.12 6.29 3.87
CA THR A 91 -3.63 7.67 3.81
C THR A 91 -4.58 7.97 4.97
N LEU A 92 -5.46 7.03 5.33
CA LEU A 92 -6.36 7.20 6.48
C LEU A 92 -5.60 7.21 7.82
N LYS A 93 -4.58 6.36 7.97
CA LYS A 93 -3.78 6.27 9.21
C LYS A 93 -2.85 7.45 9.41
N TYR A 94 -2.18 7.91 8.36
CA TYR A 94 -1.08 8.89 8.47
C TYR A 94 -1.37 10.20 7.76
N GLY A 95 -2.60 10.43 7.29
CA GLY A 95 -2.97 11.67 6.58
C GLY A 95 -2.71 12.95 7.37
N ASN A 96 -2.78 12.88 8.70
CA ASN A 96 -2.53 14.00 9.59
C ASN A 96 -1.05 14.17 9.97
N GLU A 97 -0.15 13.30 9.55
CA GLU A 97 1.27 13.32 9.93
C GLU A 97 1.93 14.68 9.71
N LYS A 98 1.66 15.29 8.56
CA LYS A 98 2.24 16.59 8.20
C LYS A 98 1.78 17.69 9.16
N VAL A 99 0.50 17.78 9.43
CA VAL A 99 -0.07 18.78 10.35
C VAL A 99 0.49 18.58 11.76
N ILE A 100 0.57 17.32 12.22
CA ILE A 100 1.14 17.00 13.52
C ILE A 100 2.60 17.45 13.58
N LYS A 101 3.43 17.15 12.58
CA LYS A 101 4.83 17.60 12.52
C LYS A 101 4.98 19.12 12.59
N ASP A 102 4.09 19.86 11.93
CA ASP A 102 4.11 21.33 11.93
C ASP A 102 3.69 21.91 13.29
N ILE A 103 2.98 21.15 14.11
CA ILE A 103 2.56 21.53 15.48
C ILE A 103 3.64 21.22 16.54
N LEU A 104 4.47 20.17 16.35
CA LEU A 104 5.47 19.75 17.34
C LEU A 104 6.41 20.90 17.82
N PRO A 105 6.88 21.83 16.98
CA PRO A 105 7.67 22.96 17.44
C PRO A 105 6.97 23.84 18.49
N ILE A 106 5.64 23.96 18.40
CA ILE A 106 4.85 24.73 19.38
C ILE A 106 4.91 24.03 20.75
N ILE A 107 4.90 22.72 20.78
CA ILE A 107 5.06 21.94 22.03
C ILE A 107 6.45 22.19 22.63
N ASP A 108 7.49 22.20 21.80
CA ASP A 108 8.85 22.49 22.25
C ASP A 108 8.97 23.91 22.81
N ASP A 109 8.24 24.88 22.24
CA ASP A 109 8.18 26.24 22.75
C ASP A 109 7.50 26.31 24.12
N PHE A 110 6.44 25.53 24.37
CA PHE A 110 5.85 25.38 25.69
C PHE A 110 6.85 24.80 26.70
N ASP A 111 7.54 23.70 26.34
CA ASP A 111 8.54 23.10 27.22
C ASP A 111 9.65 24.12 27.59
N ARG A 112 10.09 24.93 26.61
CA ARG A 112 11.08 26.00 26.85
C ARG A 112 10.54 27.13 27.69
N ALA A 113 9.29 27.55 27.48
CA ALA A 113 8.64 28.59 28.25
C ALA A 113 8.49 28.20 29.71
N PHE A 114 8.20 26.94 30.03
CA PHE A 114 8.08 26.44 31.40
C PHE A 114 9.36 26.57 32.21
N MET A 115 10.55 26.65 31.61
CA MET A 115 11.81 26.83 32.28
C MET A 115 11.97 28.25 32.85
N HIS A 116 11.28 29.23 32.25
CA HIS A 116 11.43 30.66 32.59
C HIS A 116 10.14 31.28 33.15
N MET A 117 9.09 30.51 33.37
CA MET A 117 7.78 30.98 33.77
C MET A 117 7.63 30.99 35.30
N ASP A 118 7.05 32.06 35.86
CA ASP A 118 6.71 32.16 37.26
C ASP A 118 5.71 31.05 37.68
N ALA A 119 5.85 30.56 38.92
CA ALA A 119 5.10 29.40 39.40
C ALA A 119 3.56 29.58 39.30
N GLU A 120 3.07 30.78 39.56
CA GLU A 120 1.64 31.10 39.57
C GLU A 120 1.02 31.03 38.14
N VAL A 121 1.75 31.55 37.14
CA VAL A 121 1.33 31.52 35.74
C VAL A 121 1.50 30.11 35.15
N LYS A 122 2.58 29.41 35.56
CA LYS A 122 2.93 28.08 35.07
C LYS A 122 1.81 27.05 35.31
N GLU A 123 1.13 27.11 36.46
CA GLU A 123 0.06 26.16 36.80
C GLU A 123 -1.09 26.24 35.78
N GLY A 124 -1.54 27.45 35.43
CA GLY A 124 -2.61 27.67 34.46
C GLY A 124 -2.22 27.22 33.05
N VAL A 125 -1.00 27.58 32.62
CA VAL A 125 -0.51 27.21 31.26
C VAL A 125 -0.25 25.71 31.18
N MET A 126 0.19 25.06 32.26
CA MET A 126 0.39 23.60 32.32
C MET A 126 -0.92 22.84 32.12
N LEU A 127 -2.06 23.36 32.55
CA LEU A 127 -3.36 22.75 32.32
C LEU A 127 -3.70 22.76 30.82
N ILE A 128 -3.45 23.88 30.15
CA ILE A 128 -3.64 24.00 28.69
C ILE A 128 -2.73 23.03 27.94
N TYR A 129 -1.46 22.97 28.34
CA TYR A 129 -0.48 22.04 27.75
C TYR A 129 -0.92 20.58 27.91
N LYS A 130 -1.34 20.17 29.11
CA LYS A 130 -1.85 18.81 29.35
C LYS A 130 -3.07 18.48 28.48
N ASN A 131 -4.00 19.41 28.35
CA ASN A 131 -5.15 19.25 27.47
C ASN A 131 -4.73 19.09 26.02
N PHE A 132 -3.72 19.86 25.58
CA PHE A 132 -3.20 19.77 24.22
C PHE A 132 -2.55 18.41 23.95
N ILE A 133 -1.70 17.91 24.85
CA ILE A 133 -1.11 16.58 24.75
C ILE A 133 -2.21 15.51 24.74
N SER A 134 -3.23 15.61 25.59
CA SER A 134 -4.36 14.67 25.61
C SER A 134 -5.15 14.65 24.27
N VAL A 135 -5.24 15.78 23.59
CA VAL A 135 -5.84 15.82 22.22
C VAL A 135 -4.97 15.05 21.23
N LEU A 136 -3.64 15.23 21.29
CA LEU A 136 -2.72 14.47 20.43
C LEU A 136 -2.80 12.96 20.69
N GLU A 137 -2.87 12.56 21.97
CA GLU A 137 -3.03 11.15 22.35
C GLU A 137 -4.33 10.54 21.80
N LYS A 138 -5.44 11.29 21.78
CA LYS A 138 -6.70 10.85 21.16
C LYS A 138 -6.59 10.64 19.64
N HIS A 139 -5.59 11.24 19.02
CA HIS A 139 -5.26 11.08 17.60
C HIS A 139 -4.07 10.14 17.39
N ASP A 140 -3.84 9.22 18.33
CA ASP A 140 -2.80 8.17 18.27
C ASP A 140 -1.37 8.72 18.20
N VAL A 141 -1.14 9.96 18.68
CA VAL A 141 0.19 10.52 18.81
C VAL A 141 0.70 10.24 20.22
N THR A 142 1.83 9.55 20.34
CA THR A 142 2.45 9.21 21.64
C THR A 142 3.85 9.81 21.75
N ILE A 143 4.23 10.20 22.96
CA ILE A 143 5.57 10.68 23.25
C ILE A 143 6.50 9.47 23.33
N ILE A 144 7.67 9.57 22.71
CA ILE A 144 8.72 8.54 22.80
C ILE A 144 9.41 8.67 24.17
N PRO A 145 9.42 7.62 25.00
CA PRO A 145 10.15 7.62 26.26
C PRO A 145 11.64 7.92 26.02
N ALA A 146 12.18 8.87 26.73
CA ALA A 146 13.59 9.25 26.65
C ALA A 146 14.04 9.91 27.97
N GLU A 147 13.73 9.26 29.10
CA GLU A 147 14.14 9.76 30.42
C GLU A 147 15.61 9.42 30.71
N PRO A 148 16.30 10.21 31.55
CA PRO A 148 17.64 9.86 31.99
C PRO A 148 17.68 8.48 32.62
N GLY A 149 18.59 7.62 32.15
CA GLY A 149 18.71 6.22 32.55
C GLY A 149 18.01 5.22 31.60
N ASP A 150 17.13 5.65 30.72
CA ASP A 150 16.54 4.77 29.70
C ASP A 150 17.62 4.28 28.72
N LYS A 151 17.43 3.07 28.18
CA LYS A 151 18.33 2.54 27.16
C LYS A 151 18.17 3.28 25.85
N PHE A 152 19.29 3.67 25.26
CA PHE A 152 19.29 4.21 23.90
C PHE A 152 18.81 3.18 22.88
N ASN A 153 17.92 3.59 21.99
CA ASN A 153 17.40 2.78 20.88
C ASN A 153 17.41 3.60 19.59
N GLU A 154 18.26 3.22 18.64
CA GLU A 154 18.43 3.91 17.37
C GLU A 154 17.17 3.97 16.49
N ASN A 155 16.17 3.10 16.73
CA ASN A 155 14.93 3.09 15.97
C ASN A 155 13.98 4.24 16.39
N ILE A 156 14.16 4.83 17.57
CA ILE A 156 13.26 5.85 18.13
C ILE A 156 14.00 7.07 18.71
N HIS A 157 15.32 6.96 18.90
CA HIS A 157 16.16 8.03 19.45
C HIS A 157 17.24 8.46 18.46
N GLU A 158 17.56 9.76 18.47
CA GLU A 158 18.67 10.37 17.75
C GLU A 158 19.69 10.89 18.75
N ALA A 159 20.86 10.27 18.84
CA ALA A 159 21.95 10.73 19.68
C ALA A 159 22.62 11.96 19.04
N ILE A 160 22.47 13.14 19.67
CA ILE A 160 23.08 14.39 19.20
C ILE A 160 24.41 14.69 19.86
N SER A 161 24.68 14.09 21.02
CA SER A 161 25.95 14.23 21.76
C SER A 161 26.20 13.01 22.63
N VAL A 162 27.46 12.84 23.00
CA VAL A 162 27.91 11.75 23.86
C VAL A 162 28.68 12.35 25.04
N VAL A 163 28.42 11.86 26.25
CA VAL A 163 29.13 12.26 27.46
C VAL A 163 29.79 11.05 28.13
N PRO A 164 30.92 11.22 28.83
CA PRO A 164 31.56 10.10 29.50
C PRO A 164 30.67 9.57 30.63
N ALA A 165 30.52 8.25 30.71
CA ALA A 165 29.87 7.58 31.81
C ALA A 165 30.78 7.62 33.05
N MET A 166 30.20 7.83 34.24
CA MET A 166 30.92 7.73 35.51
C MET A 166 31.03 6.27 36.00
N GLU A 167 30.02 5.47 35.61
CA GLU A 167 29.87 4.06 35.95
C GLU A 167 29.62 3.24 34.70
N ASP A 168 30.15 2.02 34.60
CA ASP A 168 30.00 1.16 33.43
C ASP A 168 28.53 0.80 33.13
N GLU A 169 27.66 0.79 34.16
CA GLU A 169 26.23 0.52 34.02
C GLU A 169 25.47 1.63 33.28
N GLN A 170 26.02 2.83 33.20
CA GLN A 170 25.42 3.98 32.50
C GLN A 170 25.69 3.94 31.00
N LYS A 171 26.67 3.18 30.54
CA LYS A 171 27.03 3.12 29.12
C LYS A 171 25.85 2.65 28.24
N GLY A 172 25.61 3.39 27.21
CA GLY A 172 24.52 3.12 26.27
C GLY A 172 23.13 3.53 26.80
N THR A 173 23.09 4.27 27.92
CA THR A 173 21.85 4.88 28.41
C THR A 173 21.75 6.36 28.06
N ILE A 174 20.56 6.90 28.14
CA ILE A 174 20.26 8.30 27.88
C ILE A 174 20.71 9.11 29.10
N ALA A 175 21.54 10.11 28.87
CA ALA A 175 21.95 11.06 29.90
C ALA A 175 20.93 12.20 30.06
N ASP A 176 20.40 12.69 28.94
CA ASP A 176 19.41 13.76 28.93
C ASP A 176 18.60 13.75 27.58
N CYS A 177 17.38 14.27 27.63
CA CYS A 177 16.52 14.44 26.47
C CYS A 177 16.40 15.93 26.12
N VAL A 178 17.05 16.33 25.04
CA VAL A 178 17.06 17.73 24.57
C VAL A 178 15.76 18.10 23.84
N THR A 179 15.19 17.15 23.08
CA THR A 179 13.93 17.36 22.36
C THR A 179 13.13 16.07 22.38
N LYS A 180 11.88 16.14 22.82
CA LYS A 180 10.99 14.99 22.89
C LYS A 180 10.67 14.46 21.50
N GLY A 181 10.69 13.14 21.33
CA GLY A 181 10.25 12.45 20.13
C GLY A 181 8.77 12.07 20.19
N TYR A 182 8.20 11.80 19.01
CA TYR A 182 6.79 11.45 18.89
C TYR A 182 6.58 10.34 17.87
N MET A 183 5.62 9.48 18.16
CA MET A 183 5.12 8.45 17.24
C MET A 183 3.67 8.76 16.89
N LEU A 184 3.28 8.44 15.66
CA LEU A 184 1.88 8.38 15.22
C LEU A 184 1.56 6.92 14.93
N LEU A 185 0.71 6.32 15.74
CA LEU A 185 0.49 4.87 15.75
C LEU A 185 1.82 4.12 15.91
N ASP A 186 2.23 3.39 14.89
CA ASP A 186 3.45 2.57 14.82
C ASP A 186 4.61 3.25 14.07
N LYS A 187 4.43 4.51 13.62
CA LYS A 187 5.41 5.26 12.84
C LYS A 187 6.07 6.36 13.67
N VAL A 188 7.40 6.40 13.71
CA VAL A 188 8.14 7.54 14.27
C VAL A 188 7.96 8.74 13.34
N ILE A 189 7.34 9.81 13.85
CA ILE A 189 7.17 11.09 13.15
C ILE A 189 8.26 12.09 13.48
N ARG A 190 8.87 11.95 14.68
CA ARG A 190 10.04 12.71 15.11
C ARG A 190 10.81 11.91 16.16
N TYR A 191 12.10 11.70 15.96
CA TYR A 191 12.99 11.04 16.93
C TYR A 191 13.18 11.91 18.18
N SER A 192 13.33 11.29 19.37
CA SER A 192 13.80 12.00 20.55
C SER A 192 15.27 12.33 20.37
N LYS A 193 15.63 13.62 20.49
CA LYS A 193 17.04 14.03 20.46
C LYS A 193 17.63 13.92 21.85
N VAL A 194 18.60 13.02 22.00
CA VAL A 194 19.14 12.64 23.31
C VAL A 194 20.66 12.79 23.37
N ILE A 195 21.15 12.97 24.58
CA ILE A 195 22.57 12.85 24.94
C ILE A 195 22.74 11.45 25.54
N VAL A 196 23.79 10.72 25.15
CA VAL A 196 24.00 9.30 25.53
C VAL A 196 25.32 9.18 26.31
N PHE A 197 25.37 8.32 27.33
CA PHE A 197 26.58 7.93 28.01
C PHE A 197 27.41 6.92 27.20
N ASN A 198 28.73 7.13 27.11
CA ASN A 198 29.70 6.26 26.41
C ASN A 198 30.63 5.56 27.37
#